data_bf4a7e598c46f064cac20324a3ae1419
#
_entry.id   bf4a7e598c46f064cac20324a3ae1419
#
_cell.length_a   1.000
_cell.length_b   1.000
_cell.length_c   1.000
_cell.angle_alpha   90.00
_cell.angle_beta   90.00
_cell.angle_gamma   90.00
#
_symmetry.space_group_name_H-M   'P 1'
#
loop_
_entity.id
_entity.type
_entity.pdbx_description
1 polymer ?
#
loop_
_entity_poly.entity_id
_entity_poly.type
_entity_poly.pdbx_seq_one_letter_code
_entity_poly.pdbx_strand_id
1 'polypeptide(L)'
;MKLGISITGGGALGIGPLQFMRRLEADLGKKLASVGDAFAGTSTGSIVATGLANGMTAETLYNLYKDNLPKIFKKVSSTRILSKSYYRYDNSYLKKMLQENFKKHMYEFKKPVYIPATFLNGKSVEKVWGKDDGD
;
A
#
# COMPACT_ATOMS: atom_id res chain seq x y z
N MET A 1 -20.42 -6.57 -15.25
CA MET A 1 -20.18 -5.37 -14.40
C MET A 1 -18.70 -5.40 -14.01
N LYS A 2 -18.01 -4.26 -14.11
CA LYS A 2 -16.61 -4.14 -13.65
C LYS A 2 -16.60 -3.50 -12.27
N LEU A 3 -15.74 -3.99 -11.37
CA LEU A 3 -15.62 -3.52 -9.99
C LEU A 3 -14.24 -2.93 -9.74
N GLY A 4 -14.18 -1.63 -9.49
CA GLY A 4 -12.98 -0.97 -8.96
C GLY A 4 -13.01 -0.90 -7.43
N ILE A 5 -11.90 -1.16 -6.78
CA ILE A 5 -11.74 -1.05 -5.33
C ILE A 5 -10.71 0.01 -5.01
N SER A 6 -11.13 1.08 -4.32
CA SER A 6 -10.25 2.16 -3.89
C SER A 6 -10.09 2.18 -2.36
N ILE A 7 -8.86 2.31 -1.90
CA ILE A 7 -8.51 2.28 -0.47
C ILE A 7 -7.79 3.59 -0.10
N THR A 8 -8.39 4.35 0.80
CA THR A 8 -7.78 5.56 1.34
C THR A 8 -6.64 5.23 2.29
N GLY A 9 -5.64 6.10 2.36
CA GLY A 9 -4.58 6.03 3.35
C GLY A 9 -5.09 6.39 4.75
N GLY A 10 -4.35 5.99 5.76
CA GLY A 10 -4.70 6.28 7.17
C GLY A 10 -3.56 5.92 8.12
N GLY A 11 -2.36 5.72 7.62
CA GLY A 11 -1.22 5.31 8.43
C GLY A 11 -1.54 4.03 9.21
N ALA A 12 -1.30 4.04 10.53
CA ALA A 12 -1.58 2.91 11.40
C ALA A 12 -3.08 2.51 11.43
N LEU A 13 -4.00 3.45 11.18
CA LEU A 13 -5.44 3.19 11.14
C LEU A 13 -5.87 2.33 9.94
N GLY A 14 -4.99 2.11 8.95
CA GLY A 14 -5.24 1.22 7.81
C GLY A 14 -5.55 -0.23 8.19
N ILE A 15 -5.32 -0.62 9.45
CA ILE A 15 -5.71 -1.93 9.98
C ILE A 15 -7.24 -2.10 10.03
N GLY A 16 -7.99 -1.01 10.24
CA GLY A 16 -9.46 -1.04 10.28
C GLY A 16 -10.08 -1.47 8.95
N PRO A 17 -9.77 -0.81 7.83
CA PRO A 17 -10.20 -1.27 6.49
C PRO A 17 -9.83 -2.72 6.19
N LEU A 18 -8.65 -3.18 6.59
CA LEU A 18 -8.24 -4.58 6.41
C LEU A 18 -9.08 -5.55 7.22
N GLN A 19 -9.45 -5.18 8.44
CA GLN A 19 -10.37 -5.98 9.26
C GLN A 19 -11.76 -6.09 8.60
N PHE A 20 -12.26 -4.99 8.06
CA PHE A 20 -13.51 -4.98 7.30
C PHE A 20 -13.42 -5.88 6.05
N MET A 21 -12.33 -5.78 5.28
CA MET A 21 -12.10 -6.60 4.09
C MET A 21 -12.02 -8.10 4.41
N ARG A 22 -11.40 -8.49 5.53
CA ARG A 22 -11.37 -9.87 6.01
C ARG A 22 -12.79 -10.40 6.23
N ARG A 23 -13.61 -9.62 6.92
CA ARG A 23 -15.01 -9.99 7.16
C ARG A 23 -15.78 -10.09 5.87
N LEU A 24 -15.60 -9.14 4.95
CA LEU A 24 -16.25 -9.14 3.65
C LEU A 24 -15.85 -10.38 2.81
N GLU A 25 -14.57 -10.77 2.79
CA GLU A 25 -14.13 -12.00 2.11
C GLU A 25 -14.77 -13.25 2.72
N ALA A 26 -14.91 -13.29 4.05
CA ALA A 26 -15.57 -14.41 4.75
C ALA A 26 -17.07 -14.49 4.39
N ASP A 27 -17.77 -13.36 4.42
CA ASP A 27 -19.21 -13.29 4.12
C ASP A 27 -19.51 -13.59 2.63
N LEU A 28 -18.63 -13.17 1.71
CA LEU A 28 -18.74 -13.44 0.28
C LEU A 28 -18.30 -14.86 -0.13
N GLY A 29 -17.49 -15.54 0.70
CA GLY A 29 -16.82 -16.77 0.33
C GLY A 29 -15.84 -16.62 -0.85
N LYS A 30 -15.38 -15.41 -1.12
CA LYS A 30 -14.51 -15.06 -2.26
C LYS A 30 -13.45 -14.04 -1.87
N LYS A 31 -12.28 -14.13 -2.50
CA LYS A 31 -11.21 -13.14 -2.32
C LYS A 31 -11.56 -11.83 -3.02
N LEU A 32 -11.37 -10.69 -2.38
CA LEU A 32 -11.51 -9.37 -3.01
C LEU A 32 -10.57 -9.22 -4.21
N ALA A 33 -9.38 -9.80 -4.13
CA ALA A 33 -8.45 -9.92 -5.24
C ALA A 33 -9.04 -10.63 -6.48
N SER A 34 -10.02 -11.53 -6.31
CA SER A 34 -10.66 -12.23 -7.43
C SER A 34 -11.86 -11.45 -7.99
N VAL A 35 -12.64 -10.80 -7.14
CA VAL A 35 -13.86 -10.08 -7.56
C VAL A 35 -13.59 -8.66 -8.08
N GLY A 36 -12.57 -7.98 -7.59
CA GLY A 36 -12.16 -6.67 -8.09
C GLY A 36 -11.47 -6.78 -9.45
N ASP A 37 -11.77 -5.86 -10.37
CA ASP A 37 -11.14 -5.77 -11.70
C ASP A 37 -9.96 -4.80 -11.71
N ALA A 38 -9.98 -3.77 -10.86
CA ALA A 38 -8.91 -2.79 -10.70
C ALA A 38 -8.84 -2.32 -9.25
N PHE A 39 -7.66 -1.91 -8.82
CA PHE A 39 -7.40 -1.45 -7.46
C PHE A 39 -6.72 -0.09 -7.47
N ALA A 40 -7.08 0.76 -6.52
CA ALA A 40 -6.42 2.05 -6.32
C ALA A 40 -6.14 2.26 -4.83
N GLY A 41 -5.08 2.98 -4.50
CA GLY A 41 -4.78 3.25 -3.10
C GLY A 41 -3.80 4.39 -2.88
N THR A 42 -4.00 5.12 -1.77
CA THR A 42 -3.14 6.24 -1.36
C THR A 42 -2.41 5.89 -0.07
N SER A 43 -1.14 6.23 0.05
CA SER A 43 -0.33 6.00 1.26
C SER A 43 -0.36 4.51 1.65
N THR A 44 -0.72 4.17 2.91
CA THR A 44 -0.88 2.78 3.36
C THR A 44 -1.96 2.02 2.59
N GLY A 45 -2.97 2.71 2.04
CA GLY A 45 -3.95 2.11 1.13
C GLY A 45 -3.32 1.62 -0.18
N SER A 46 -2.19 2.20 -0.63
CA SER A 46 -1.47 1.72 -1.80
C SER A 46 -0.87 0.33 -1.57
N ILE A 47 -0.41 0.04 -0.35
CA ILE A 47 0.11 -1.29 0.02
C ILE A 47 -1.00 -2.34 -0.09
N VAL A 48 -2.20 -2.00 0.40
CA VAL A 48 -3.37 -2.89 0.33
C VAL A 48 -3.81 -3.09 -1.11
N ALA A 49 -3.95 -2.01 -1.89
CA ALA A 49 -4.34 -2.07 -3.31
C ALA A 49 -3.35 -2.93 -4.12
N THR A 50 -2.05 -2.73 -3.91
CA THR A 50 -0.98 -3.51 -4.55
C THR A 50 -1.06 -4.99 -4.18
N GLY A 51 -1.30 -5.30 -2.91
CA GLY A 51 -1.46 -6.67 -2.45
C GLY A 51 -2.67 -7.37 -3.08
N LEU A 52 -3.81 -6.69 -3.16
CA LEU A 52 -4.99 -7.22 -3.85
C LEU A 52 -4.73 -7.43 -5.35
N ALA A 53 -4.08 -6.46 -6.02
CA ALA A 53 -3.69 -6.60 -7.43
C ALA A 53 -2.72 -7.77 -7.66
N ASN A 54 -1.90 -8.11 -6.66
CA ASN A 54 -1.01 -9.28 -6.68
C ASN A 54 -1.72 -10.61 -6.31
N GLY A 55 -2.99 -10.57 -5.96
CA GLY A 55 -3.80 -11.75 -5.63
C GLY A 55 -3.76 -12.17 -4.16
N MET A 56 -3.27 -11.32 -3.27
CA MET A 56 -3.26 -11.59 -1.83
C MET A 56 -4.68 -11.55 -1.26
N THR A 57 -4.92 -12.31 -0.19
CA THR A 57 -6.16 -12.23 0.59
C THR A 57 -6.12 -11.07 1.57
N ALA A 58 -7.28 -10.60 2.00
CA ALA A 58 -7.38 -9.61 3.07
C ALA A 58 -6.75 -10.11 4.39
N GLU A 59 -6.82 -11.41 4.67
CA GLU A 59 -6.16 -12.05 5.83
C GLU A 59 -4.63 -11.92 5.73
N THR A 60 -4.04 -12.25 4.58
CA THR A 60 -2.59 -12.14 4.36
C THR A 60 -2.13 -10.69 4.54
N LEU A 61 -2.86 -9.74 3.95
CA LEU A 61 -2.56 -8.31 4.05
C LEU A 61 -2.71 -7.78 5.48
N TYR A 62 -3.74 -8.23 6.20
CA TYR A 62 -3.95 -7.88 7.60
C TYR A 62 -2.77 -8.33 8.47
N ASN A 63 -2.32 -9.57 8.33
CA ASN A 63 -1.20 -10.10 9.09
C ASN A 63 0.11 -9.38 8.72
N LEU A 64 0.37 -9.19 7.41
CA LEU A 64 1.53 -8.43 6.94
C LEU A 64 1.56 -7.03 7.54
N TYR A 65 0.41 -6.35 7.55
CA TYR A 65 0.29 -5.00 8.08
C TYR A 65 0.49 -4.98 9.60
N LYS A 66 -0.22 -5.84 10.34
CA LYS A 66 -0.15 -5.96 11.79
C LYS A 66 1.28 -6.23 12.29
N ASP A 67 1.97 -7.17 11.67
CA ASP A 67 3.30 -7.61 12.09
C ASP A 67 4.40 -6.57 11.78
N ASN A 68 4.17 -5.74 10.77
CA ASN A 68 5.15 -4.76 10.31
C ASN A 68 4.86 -3.33 10.75
N LEU A 69 3.64 -3.02 11.18
CA LEU A 69 3.18 -1.68 11.55
C LEU A 69 4.11 -0.97 12.55
N PRO A 70 4.54 -1.58 13.66
CA PRO A 70 5.41 -0.92 14.64
C PRO A 70 6.79 -0.56 14.06
N LYS A 71 7.26 -1.32 13.07
CA LYS A 71 8.56 -1.12 12.44
C LYS A 71 8.48 -0.09 11.31
N ILE A 72 7.38 -0.06 10.55
CA ILE A 72 7.12 0.91 9.47
C ILE A 72 7.00 2.33 10.04
N PHE A 73 6.31 2.49 11.17
CA PHE A 73 6.07 3.80 11.81
C PHE A 73 7.06 4.10 12.94
N LYS A 74 8.23 3.48 12.93
CA LYS A 74 9.29 3.80 13.88
C LYS A 74 9.79 5.24 13.67
N LYS A 75 9.59 6.08 14.69
CA LYS A 75 10.08 7.46 14.69
C LYS A 75 11.61 7.49 14.67
N VAL A 76 12.16 8.40 13.88
CA VAL A 76 13.59 8.71 13.94
C VAL A 76 13.92 9.40 15.25
N SER A 77 15.06 9.09 15.84
CA SER A 77 15.53 9.71 17.12
C SER A 77 15.56 11.24 17.00
N SER A 78 15.21 11.94 18.09
CA SER A 78 15.22 13.40 18.18
C SER A 78 16.58 14.02 17.85
N THR A 79 17.68 13.34 18.10
CA THR A 79 19.04 13.76 17.74
C THR A 79 19.25 13.85 16.23
N ARG A 80 18.59 13.03 15.42
CA ARG A 80 18.63 13.11 13.94
C ARG A 80 17.78 14.26 13.38
N ILE A 81 16.73 14.66 14.10
CA ILE A 81 15.90 15.82 13.72
C ILE A 81 16.72 17.10 13.84
N LEU A 82 17.57 17.22 14.86
CA LEU A 82 18.49 18.34 15.06
C LEU A 82 19.60 18.45 13.99
N SER A 83 19.96 17.34 13.33
CA SER A 83 20.98 17.27 12.29
C SER A 83 20.50 17.56 10.87
N LYS A 84 19.42 18.36 10.68
CA LYS A 84 18.83 18.71 9.36
C LYS A 84 18.27 17.52 8.57
N SER A 85 18.01 16.39 9.19
CA SER A 85 17.30 15.29 8.53
C SER A 85 15.79 15.58 8.57
N TYR A 86 15.22 15.85 7.40
CA TYR A 86 13.81 16.24 7.25
C TYR A 86 12.83 15.06 7.41
N TYR A 87 13.31 13.85 7.77
CA TYR A 87 12.47 12.66 7.85
C TYR A 87 11.95 12.43 9.28
N ARG A 88 10.64 12.32 9.40
CA ARG A 88 9.99 11.96 10.67
C ARG A 88 10.06 10.46 10.96
N TYR A 89 10.08 9.65 9.92
CA TYR A 89 10.11 8.19 9.97
C TYR A 89 11.23 7.65 9.07
N ASP A 90 11.85 6.56 9.52
CA ASP A 90 12.81 5.81 8.71
C ASP A 90 12.03 4.86 7.77
N ASN A 91 12.21 5.03 6.47
CA ASN A 91 11.52 4.23 5.45
C ASN A 91 12.31 3.00 4.98
N SER A 92 13.50 2.75 5.53
CA SER A 92 14.35 1.62 5.13
C SER A 92 13.65 0.27 5.32
N TYR A 93 12.97 0.12 6.46
CA TYR A 93 12.21 -1.08 6.74
C TYR A 93 11.01 -1.26 5.81
N LEU A 94 10.25 -0.18 5.54
CA LEU A 94 9.13 -0.20 4.60
C LEU A 94 9.60 -0.63 3.21
N LYS A 95 10.70 -0.05 2.72
CA LYS A 95 11.28 -0.41 1.42
C LYS A 95 11.62 -1.90 1.34
N LYS A 96 12.31 -2.43 2.37
CA LYS A 96 12.66 -3.84 2.45
C LYS A 96 11.41 -4.73 2.44
N MET A 97 10.42 -4.43 3.27
CA MET A 97 9.16 -5.17 3.36
C MET A 97 8.42 -5.20 2.01
N LEU A 98 8.37 -4.06 1.31
CA LEU A 98 7.75 -4.00 -0.01
C LEU A 98 8.50 -4.86 -1.04
N GLN A 99 9.83 -4.80 -1.07
CA GLN A 99 10.65 -5.61 -1.97
C GLN A 99 10.53 -7.12 -1.75
N GLU A 100 10.34 -7.54 -0.49
CA GLU A 100 10.22 -8.96 -0.14
C GLU A 100 8.83 -9.54 -0.43
N ASN A 101 7.79 -8.71 -0.41
CA ASN A 101 6.41 -9.20 -0.47
C ASN A 101 5.67 -8.87 -1.78
N PHE A 102 6.19 -7.93 -2.59
CA PHE A 102 5.51 -7.47 -3.80
C PHE A 102 6.37 -7.65 -5.05
N LYS A 103 5.72 -7.60 -6.20
CA LYS A 103 6.38 -7.59 -7.51
C LYS A 103 7.26 -6.36 -7.67
N LYS A 104 8.35 -6.50 -8.39
CA LYS A 104 9.32 -5.44 -8.62
C LYS A 104 8.77 -4.33 -9.53
N HIS A 105 8.00 -4.74 -10.54
CA HIS A 105 7.51 -3.83 -11.57
C HIS A 105 5.98 -3.81 -11.62
N MET A 106 5.40 -2.65 -11.95
CA MET A 106 3.96 -2.45 -11.99
C MET A 106 3.26 -3.35 -13.03
N TYR A 107 3.89 -3.61 -14.17
CA TYR A 107 3.34 -4.47 -15.21
C TYR A 107 3.24 -5.95 -14.83
N GLU A 108 3.94 -6.38 -13.79
CA GLU A 108 3.90 -7.78 -13.33
C GLU A 108 2.66 -8.11 -12.51
N PHE A 109 1.87 -7.11 -12.09
CA PHE A 109 0.65 -7.36 -11.34
C PHE A 109 -0.43 -8.02 -12.20
N LYS A 110 -1.17 -8.94 -11.59
CA LYS A 110 -2.23 -9.67 -12.27
C LYS A 110 -3.38 -8.77 -12.73
N LYS A 111 -3.63 -7.68 -11.99
CA LYS A 111 -4.71 -6.73 -12.23
C LYS A 111 -4.19 -5.29 -12.17
N PRO A 112 -4.84 -4.33 -12.84
CA PRO A 112 -4.47 -2.93 -12.77
C PRO A 112 -4.45 -2.39 -11.34
N VAL A 113 -3.41 -1.66 -11.00
CA VAL A 113 -3.29 -0.92 -9.74
C VAL A 113 -2.88 0.52 -10.03
N TYR A 114 -3.47 1.46 -9.30
CA TYR A 114 -3.22 2.90 -9.46
C TYR A 114 -2.79 3.50 -8.13
N ILE A 115 -1.62 4.12 -8.12
CA ILE A 115 -0.98 4.68 -6.92
C ILE A 115 -0.61 6.13 -7.17
N PRO A 116 -1.22 7.11 -6.48
CA PRO A 116 -0.81 8.49 -6.56
C PRO A 116 0.50 8.72 -5.82
N ALA A 117 1.37 9.54 -6.40
CA ALA A 117 2.60 10.01 -5.79
C ALA A 117 2.85 11.48 -6.11
N THR A 118 3.61 12.16 -5.24
CA THR A 118 3.98 13.56 -5.41
C THR A 118 5.47 13.67 -5.69
N PHE A 119 5.84 14.39 -6.75
CA PHE A 119 7.21 14.71 -7.07
C PHE A 119 7.60 16.06 -6.45
N LEU A 120 8.74 16.09 -5.76
CA LEU A 120 9.31 17.30 -5.16
C LEU A 120 10.58 17.73 -5.94
N ASN A 121 10.41 18.25 -7.15
CA ASN A 121 11.51 18.76 -7.98
C ASN A 121 11.38 20.28 -8.26
N GLY A 122 11.16 21.06 -7.21
CA GLY A 122 10.94 22.51 -7.28
C GLY A 122 9.50 22.94 -7.56
N LYS A 123 8.66 22.03 -8.08
CA LYS A 123 7.20 22.18 -8.17
C LYS A 123 6.58 20.87 -7.70
N SER A 124 5.59 20.95 -6.82
CA SER A 124 4.82 19.75 -6.44
C SER A 124 3.98 19.31 -7.63
N VAL A 125 4.20 18.12 -8.14
CA VAL A 125 3.41 17.49 -9.20
C VAL A 125 2.84 16.19 -8.67
N GLU A 126 1.53 16.06 -8.71
CA GLU A 126 0.86 14.78 -8.42
C GLU A 126 0.81 13.94 -9.69
N LYS A 127 1.20 12.67 -9.57
CA LYS A 127 1.07 11.69 -10.63
C LYS A 127 0.44 10.42 -10.07
N VAL A 128 -0.49 9.85 -10.82
CA VAL A 128 -1.03 8.52 -10.56
C VAL A 128 -0.26 7.53 -11.42
N TRP A 129 0.40 6.59 -10.77
CA TRP A 129 1.13 5.51 -11.42
C TRP A 129 0.22 4.31 -11.59
N GLY A 130 0.20 3.73 -12.78
CA GLY A 130 -0.57 2.55 -13.14
C GLY A 130 0.26 1.55 -13.94
N LYS A 131 -0.37 0.44 -14.32
CA LYS A 131 0.28 -0.66 -15.04
C LYS A 131 0.95 -0.23 -16.35
N ASP A 132 0.41 0.79 -17.02
CA ASP A 132 0.86 1.24 -18.34
C ASP A 132 1.92 2.36 -18.27
N ASP A 133 2.29 2.82 -17.08
CA ASP A 133 3.28 3.89 -16.90
C ASP A 133 4.74 3.40 -16.96
N GLY A 134 4.97 2.11 -17.09
CA GLY A 134 6.30 1.54 -16.98
C GLY A 134 6.81 1.48 -15.54
N ASP A 135 8.12 1.41 -15.38
CA ASP A 135 8.80 1.33 -14.08
C ASP A 135 9.10 2.71 -13.48
#